data_3587286eb1b1bc8d02e0d27363d8418e
#
_entry.id   3587286eb1b1bc8d02e0d27363d8418e
#
_cell.length_a   1.000
_cell.length_b   1.000
_cell.length_c   1.000
_cell.angle_alpha   90.00
_cell.angle_beta   90.00
_cell.angle_gamma   90.00
#
_symmetry.space_group_name_H-M   'P 1'
#
loop_
_entity.id
_entity.type
_entity.pdbx_description
1 polymer ?
#
loop_
_entity_poly.entity_id
_entity_poly.type
_entity_poly.pdbx_seq_one_letter_code
_entity_poly.pdbx_strand_id
1 'polypeptide(L)'
;HDVSGMAQLFGGKKEFITALDSIFTVESDVHGDLVDITGLIGQYVHGNEPSHHIAYLYDYVGQPWKTQEMTRRLLHEMYAPTPEGIIGNEDCGQMSGWYILSSLGIYSVCPGSNEFALTTPLFEKAVVNLANRKTLTILANNPKKNVYITKVELNGQPIDVNFITYAQLMEGGELRFTLSDKPNMERGVSSEASPYSYTKDEVVSIPYVDTVSYTHLRAHETLRHLV
;
A
#
# COMPACT_ATOMS: atom_id res chain seq x y z
N HIS A 1 6.61 -9.04 -1.28
CA HIS A 1 7.17 -9.29 -2.61
C HIS A 1 6.34 -10.27 -3.44
N ASP A 2 5.46 -11.08 -2.80
CA ASP A 2 4.64 -12.08 -3.51
C ASP A 2 3.19 -12.07 -3.04
N VAL A 3 2.45 -11.03 -3.42
CA VAL A 3 1.05 -10.87 -3.06
C VAL A 3 0.15 -11.87 -3.80
N SER A 4 0.47 -12.18 -5.05
CA SER A 4 -0.28 -13.20 -5.82
C SER A 4 -0.13 -14.58 -5.19
N GLY A 5 1.09 -14.97 -4.78
CA GLY A 5 1.31 -16.21 -4.06
C GLY A 5 0.59 -16.24 -2.72
N MET A 6 0.60 -15.14 -1.97
CA MET A 6 -0.16 -15.02 -0.73
C MET A 6 -1.67 -15.19 -0.98
N ALA A 7 -2.23 -14.55 -2.00
CA ALA A 7 -3.64 -14.73 -2.34
C ALA A 7 -3.99 -16.19 -2.68
N GLN A 8 -3.09 -16.92 -3.37
CA GLN A 8 -3.27 -18.36 -3.62
C GLN A 8 -3.28 -19.18 -2.32
N LEU A 9 -2.41 -18.85 -1.35
CA LEU A 9 -2.39 -19.50 -0.03
C LEU A 9 -3.69 -19.30 0.76
N PHE A 10 -4.37 -18.19 0.57
CA PHE A 10 -5.70 -17.93 1.15
C PHE A 10 -6.84 -18.70 0.44
N GLY A 11 -6.56 -19.40 -0.66
CA GLY A 11 -7.55 -20.11 -1.46
C GLY A 11 -8.03 -19.34 -2.69
N GLY A 12 -7.41 -18.21 -3.00
CA GLY A 12 -7.68 -17.38 -4.16
C GLY A 12 -7.96 -15.90 -3.84
N LYS A 13 -8.10 -15.11 -4.89
CA LYS A 13 -8.32 -13.65 -4.76
C LYS A 13 -9.56 -13.31 -3.92
N LYS A 14 -10.64 -14.08 -4.04
CA LYS A 14 -11.89 -13.82 -3.32
C LYS A 14 -11.74 -14.01 -1.81
N GLU A 15 -11.13 -15.12 -1.42
CA GLU A 15 -10.88 -15.47 -0.02
C GLU A 15 -9.88 -14.48 0.59
N PHE A 16 -8.87 -14.09 -0.17
CA PHE A 16 -7.90 -13.08 0.26
C PHE A 16 -8.55 -11.69 0.44
N ILE A 17 -9.44 -11.26 -0.47
CA ILE A 17 -10.21 -10.01 -0.31
C ILE A 17 -11.07 -10.07 0.96
N THR A 18 -11.73 -11.21 1.23
CA THR A 18 -12.52 -11.38 2.45
C THR A 18 -11.65 -11.24 3.70
N ALA A 19 -10.44 -11.80 3.70
CA ALA A 19 -9.48 -11.66 4.79
C ALA A 19 -9.00 -10.21 4.95
N LEU A 20 -8.69 -9.51 3.85
CA LEU A 20 -8.33 -8.09 3.88
C LEU A 20 -9.46 -7.21 4.44
N ASP A 21 -10.70 -7.45 3.98
CA ASP A 21 -11.87 -6.71 4.47
C ASP A 21 -12.04 -6.95 5.98
N SER A 22 -11.81 -8.16 6.47
CA SER A 22 -11.93 -8.48 7.88
C SER A 22 -10.91 -7.75 8.75
N ILE A 23 -9.69 -7.52 8.26
CA ILE A 23 -8.67 -6.73 8.97
C ILE A 23 -9.20 -5.33 9.33
N PHE A 24 -9.93 -4.69 8.42
CA PHE A 24 -10.43 -3.32 8.62
C PHE A 24 -11.82 -3.24 9.27
N THR A 25 -12.53 -4.36 9.43
CA THR A 25 -13.93 -4.39 9.91
C THR A 25 -14.14 -5.12 11.21
N VAL A 26 -13.33 -6.12 11.52
CA VAL A 26 -13.45 -6.88 12.79
C VAL A 26 -12.92 -6.02 13.92
N GLU A 27 -13.75 -5.80 14.94
CA GLU A 27 -13.36 -5.04 16.12
C GLU A 27 -12.16 -5.71 16.82
N SER A 28 -11.19 -4.89 17.21
CA SER A 28 -10.07 -5.33 18.00
C SER A 28 -10.43 -5.18 19.49
N ASP A 29 -10.51 -6.29 20.20
CA ASP A 29 -10.64 -6.32 21.65
C ASP A 29 -9.24 -6.31 22.29
N VAL A 30 -8.47 -5.26 21.98
CA VAL A 30 -7.11 -5.12 22.52
C VAL A 30 -7.19 -4.43 23.86
N HIS A 31 -7.05 -5.21 24.95
CA HIS A 31 -6.92 -4.70 26.31
C HIS A 31 -5.44 -4.71 26.73
N GLY A 32 -4.94 -3.55 27.16
CA GLY A 32 -3.60 -3.41 27.74
C GLY A 32 -2.75 -2.32 27.07
N ASP A 33 -1.76 -1.84 27.83
CA ASP A 33 -0.79 -0.84 27.38
C ASP A 33 0.28 -1.48 26.46
N LEU A 34 -0.11 -1.87 25.26
CA LEU A 34 0.85 -2.34 24.23
C LEU A 34 1.32 -1.11 23.46
N VAL A 35 2.56 -0.73 23.68
CA VAL A 35 3.18 0.52 23.18
C VAL A 35 3.11 0.65 21.65
N ASP A 36 3.14 -0.47 20.92
CA ASP A 36 3.17 -0.50 19.45
C ASP A 36 1.78 -0.70 18.82
N ILE A 37 0.71 -0.82 19.62
CA ILE A 37 -0.65 -0.98 19.11
C ILE A 37 -1.40 0.35 19.22
N THR A 38 -1.18 1.20 18.22
CA THR A 38 -1.84 2.50 18.09
C THR A 38 -2.35 2.71 16.66
N GLY A 39 -3.35 3.59 16.50
CA GLY A 39 -3.92 3.87 15.19
C GLY A 39 -4.68 2.70 14.60
N LEU A 40 -5.64 2.17 15.38
CA LEU A 40 -6.43 1.01 15.00
C LEU A 40 -7.59 1.39 14.07
N ILE A 41 -7.74 0.61 12.99
CA ILE A 41 -8.97 0.51 12.20
C ILE A 41 -9.30 -0.98 12.12
N GLY A 42 -10.28 -1.42 12.88
CA GLY A 42 -10.49 -2.84 13.11
C GLY A 42 -9.25 -3.47 13.76
N GLN A 43 -8.64 -4.45 13.11
CA GLN A 43 -7.38 -5.07 13.53
C GLN A 43 -6.15 -4.54 12.79
N TYR A 44 -6.33 -3.60 11.87
CA TYR A 44 -5.25 -2.89 11.22
C TYR A 44 -4.58 -1.91 12.20
N VAL A 45 -3.25 -1.93 12.27
CA VAL A 45 -2.47 -1.11 13.21
C VAL A 45 -1.56 -0.18 12.42
N HIS A 46 -1.95 1.09 12.25
CA HIS A 46 -1.17 2.03 11.45
C HIS A 46 0.13 2.45 12.12
N GLY A 47 0.14 2.53 13.44
CA GLY A 47 1.33 2.90 14.21
C GLY A 47 2.47 1.87 14.22
N ASN A 48 2.35 0.77 13.44
CA ASN A 48 3.37 -0.25 13.30
C ASN A 48 3.62 -0.54 11.81
N GLU A 49 4.85 -0.42 11.34
CA GLU A 49 5.27 -0.44 9.94
C GLU A 49 4.92 -1.72 9.18
N PRO A 50 4.89 -2.92 9.80
CA PRO A 50 4.44 -4.12 9.10
C PRO A 50 3.03 -4.00 8.51
N SER A 51 2.21 -3.05 8.97
CA SER A 51 0.86 -2.80 8.45
C SER A 51 0.82 -1.89 7.22
N HIS A 52 1.87 -1.10 6.96
CA HIS A 52 1.85 0.02 6.01
C HIS A 52 1.53 -0.37 4.57
N HIS A 53 1.84 -1.59 4.15
CA HIS A 53 1.53 -2.09 2.81
C HIS A 53 0.11 -2.64 2.67
N ILE A 54 -0.58 -2.97 3.77
CA ILE A 54 -1.84 -3.75 3.75
C ILE A 54 -2.94 -3.04 2.97
N ALA A 55 -3.10 -1.71 3.14
CA ALA A 55 -4.12 -0.94 2.42
C ALA A 55 -3.93 -0.95 0.89
N TYR A 56 -2.72 -1.22 0.41
CA TYR A 56 -2.37 -1.29 -1.01
C TYR A 56 -2.57 -2.68 -1.62
N LEU A 57 -2.81 -3.71 -0.81
CA LEU A 57 -2.96 -5.09 -1.32
C LEU A 57 -4.18 -5.28 -2.20
N TYR A 58 -5.18 -4.41 -2.10
CA TYR A 58 -6.33 -4.42 -2.98
C TYR A 58 -5.99 -4.13 -4.46
N ASP A 59 -4.90 -3.39 -4.74
CA ASP A 59 -4.41 -3.15 -6.10
C ASP A 59 -3.96 -4.43 -6.81
N TYR A 60 -3.54 -5.43 -6.03
CA TYR A 60 -3.06 -6.73 -6.54
C TYR A 60 -4.18 -7.72 -6.83
N VAL A 61 -5.36 -7.49 -6.27
CA VAL A 61 -6.50 -8.41 -6.38
C VAL A 61 -7.67 -7.84 -7.15
N GLY A 62 -7.43 -6.76 -7.91
CA GLY A 62 -8.41 -6.17 -8.82
C GLY A 62 -9.48 -5.33 -8.13
N GLN A 63 -9.18 -4.76 -6.96
CA GLN A 63 -10.08 -3.83 -6.25
C GLN A 63 -9.40 -2.50 -5.89
N PRO A 64 -8.78 -1.79 -6.84
CA PRO A 64 -7.99 -0.59 -6.56
C PRO A 64 -8.80 0.54 -5.90
N TRP A 65 -10.11 0.59 -6.09
CA TRP A 65 -10.96 1.56 -5.39
C TRP A 65 -10.93 1.40 -3.86
N LYS A 66 -10.73 0.17 -3.35
CA LYS A 66 -10.58 -0.06 -1.90
C LYS A 66 -9.22 0.44 -1.39
N THR A 67 -8.14 0.29 -2.17
CA THR A 67 -6.86 0.96 -1.86
C THR A 67 -7.07 2.47 -1.71
N GLN A 68 -7.76 3.10 -2.66
CA GLN A 68 -7.99 4.56 -2.67
C GLN A 68 -8.82 5.01 -1.48
N GLU A 69 -9.87 4.27 -1.15
CA GLU A 69 -10.73 4.53 0.01
C GLU A 69 -9.96 4.38 1.33
N MET A 70 -9.24 3.27 1.49
CA MET A 70 -8.58 2.95 2.74
C MET A 70 -7.36 3.86 2.99
N THR A 71 -6.54 4.13 1.98
CA THR A 71 -5.43 5.06 2.10
C THR A 71 -5.91 6.48 2.40
N ARG A 72 -7.02 6.92 1.80
CA ARG A 72 -7.66 8.20 2.10
C ARG A 72 -8.11 8.26 3.57
N ARG A 73 -8.73 7.21 4.06
CA ARG A 73 -9.16 7.08 5.46
C ARG A 73 -7.96 7.19 6.41
N LEU A 74 -6.90 6.43 6.14
CA LEU A 74 -5.67 6.46 6.95
C LEU A 74 -5.03 7.84 6.99
N LEU A 75 -4.91 8.52 5.84
CA LEU A 75 -4.36 9.87 5.74
C LEU A 75 -5.14 10.90 6.58
N HIS A 76 -6.44 10.71 6.76
CA HIS A 76 -7.28 11.64 7.52
C HIS A 76 -7.41 11.28 9.00
N GLU A 77 -7.42 9.99 9.35
CA GLU A 77 -7.67 9.55 10.72
C GLU A 77 -6.37 9.37 11.53
N MET A 78 -5.23 9.09 10.85
CA MET A 78 -3.98 8.72 11.55
C MET A 78 -2.95 9.86 11.60
N TYR A 79 -3.24 10.99 10.97
CA TYR A 79 -2.34 12.14 10.92
C TYR A 79 -3.09 13.44 11.19
N ALA A 80 -2.46 14.34 11.96
CA ALA A 80 -3.01 15.65 12.28
C ALA A 80 -1.91 16.74 12.23
N PRO A 81 -2.28 18.02 11.96
CA PRO A 81 -1.32 19.12 11.91
C PRO A 81 -1.00 19.65 13.32
N THR A 82 -0.58 18.77 14.22
CA THR A 82 -0.19 19.06 15.60
C THR A 82 1.16 18.43 15.92
N PRO A 83 1.86 18.84 16.98
CA PRO A 83 3.12 18.22 17.38
C PRO A 83 3.00 16.71 17.62
N GLU A 84 1.85 16.23 18.10
CA GLU A 84 1.53 14.82 18.36
C GLU A 84 0.72 14.20 17.20
N GLY A 85 0.82 14.78 16.00
CA GLY A 85 -0.04 14.45 14.87
C GLY A 85 0.33 13.19 14.11
N ILE A 86 1.35 12.42 14.55
CA ILE A 86 1.72 11.12 14.02
C ILE A 86 1.30 10.05 15.02
N ILE A 87 0.53 9.07 14.57
CA ILE A 87 0.13 7.93 15.39
C ILE A 87 1.34 7.01 15.61
N GLY A 88 1.62 6.67 16.88
CA GLY A 88 2.73 5.81 17.26
C GLY A 88 4.10 6.49 17.19
N ASN A 89 5.14 5.69 17.03
CA ASN A 89 6.50 6.19 16.87
C ASN A 89 6.76 6.59 15.42
N GLU A 90 7.65 7.55 15.21
CA GLU A 90 8.01 8.01 13.87
C GLU A 90 8.87 6.99 13.09
N ASP A 91 9.66 6.21 13.82
CA ASP A 91 10.48 5.09 13.35
C ASP A 91 11.42 5.42 12.18
N CYS A 92 12.33 6.34 12.47
CA CYS A 92 13.38 6.77 11.54
C CYS A 92 12.86 7.31 10.20
N GLY A 93 11.68 7.94 10.20
CA GLY A 93 11.09 8.55 9.00
C GLY A 93 10.09 7.66 8.25
N GLN A 94 9.80 6.45 8.73
CA GLN A 94 8.87 5.56 8.05
C GLN A 94 7.43 6.08 8.06
N MET A 95 6.95 6.61 9.18
CA MET A 95 5.60 7.17 9.30
C MET A 95 5.44 8.42 8.43
N SER A 96 6.41 9.34 8.48
CA SER A 96 6.44 10.51 7.60
C SER A 96 6.57 10.13 6.13
N GLY A 97 7.43 9.15 5.81
CA GLY A 97 7.62 8.64 4.46
C GLY A 97 6.33 8.07 3.87
N TRP A 98 5.61 7.28 4.67
CA TRP A 98 4.31 6.74 4.26
C TRP A 98 3.30 7.86 3.99
N TYR A 99 3.18 8.83 4.90
CA TYR A 99 2.28 9.98 4.73
C TYR A 99 2.61 10.78 3.47
N ILE A 100 3.89 11.13 3.27
CA ILE A 100 4.32 11.95 2.12
C ILE A 100 4.03 11.20 0.81
N LEU A 101 4.47 9.96 0.67
CA LEU A 101 4.29 9.20 -0.56
C LEU A 101 2.81 8.94 -0.86
N SER A 102 2.04 8.50 0.15
CA SER A 102 0.60 8.27 0.01
C SER A 102 -0.16 9.56 -0.32
N SER A 103 0.24 10.71 0.26
CA SER A 103 -0.32 12.02 -0.08
C SER A 103 -0.04 12.46 -1.51
N LEU A 104 1.05 11.99 -2.10
CA LEU A 104 1.39 12.21 -3.51
C LEU A 104 0.65 11.23 -4.44
N GLY A 105 -0.04 10.23 -3.91
CA GLY A 105 -0.77 9.23 -4.67
C GLY A 105 0.07 8.03 -5.12
N ILE A 106 1.20 7.78 -4.48
CA ILE A 106 2.12 6.67 -4.80
C ILE A 106 2.64 6.02 -3.52
N TYR A 107 2.97 4.73 -3.56
CA TYR A 107 3.65 4.04 -2.46
C TYR A 107 4.46 2.83 -2.94
N SER A 108 5.67 2.64 -2.40
CA SER A 108 6.51 1.46 -2.69
C SER A 108 6.09 0.30 -1.80
N VAL A 109 5.18 -0.55 -2.27
CA VAL A 109 4.66 -1.72 -1.54
C VAL A 109 5.73 -2.79 -1.39
N CYS A 110 6.55 -2.98 -2.41
CA CYS A 110 7.66 -3.93 -2.45
C CYS A 110 8.97 -3.18 -2.68
N PRO A 111 9.67 -2.75 -1.62
CA PRO A 111 11.01 -2.18 -1.74
C PRO A 111 11.95 -3.17 -2.41
N GLY A 112 12.59 -2.77 -3.49
CA GLY A 112 13.40 -3.65 -4.34
C GLY A 112 12.74 -4.00 -5.68
N SER A 113 11.43 -3.75 -5.84
CA SER A 113 10.81 -3.60 -7.16
C SER A 113 11.01 -2.18 -7.69
N ASN A 114 10.83 -1.99 -8.99
CA ASN A 114 10.89 -0.67 -9.61
C ASN A 114 9.53 0.05 -9.61
N GLU A 115 8.53 -0.46 -8.90
CA GLU A 115 7.13 -0.03 -9.01
C GLU A 115 6.63 0.63 -7.74
N PHE A 116 5.82 1.65 -7.95
CA PHE A 116 5.04 2.32 -6.92
C PHE A 116 3.56 2.10 -7.21
N ALA A 117 2.83 1.50 -6.27
CA ALA A 117 1.39 1.38 -6.36
C ALA A 117 0.73 2.76 -6.36
N LEU A 118 -0.37 2.89 -7.10
CA LEU A 118 -1.12 4.15 -7.23
C LEU A 118 -2.27 4.21 -6.25
N THR A 119 -2.40 5.35 -5.61
CA THR A 119 -3.58 5.72 -4.82
C THR A 119 -3.99 7.16 -5.14
N THR A 120 -4.98 7.68 -4.44
CA THR A 120 -5.49 9.03 -4.71
C THR A 120 -4.65 10.10 -4.02
N PRO A 121 -4.10 11.08 -4.75
CA PRO A 121 -3.41 12.22 -4.17
C PRO A 121 -4.30 13.01 -3.20
N LEU A 122 -3.69 13.55 -2.14
CA LEU A 122 -4.38 14.38 -1.15
C LEU A 122 -4.51 15.84 -1.60
N PHE A 123 -3.62 16.32 -2.47
CA PHE A 123 -3.52 17.70 -2.90
C PHE A 123 -3.93 17.87 -4.36
N GLU A 124 -4.51 19.05 -4.70
CA GLU A 124 -4.82 19.39 -6.09
C GLU A 124 -3.57 19.54 -6.95
N LYS A 125 -2.48 19.99 -6.31
CA LYS A 125 -1.17 20.13 -6.96
C LYS A 125 -0.06 19.87 -5.95
N ALA A 126 0.87 19.03 -6.34
CA ALA A 126 2.16 18.88 -5.67
C ALA A 126 3.29 19.02 -6.68
N VAL A 127 4.42 19.56 -6.26
CA VAL A 127 5.62 19.72 -7.10
C VAL A 127 6.78 19.06 -6.38
N VAL A 128 7.39 18.07 -7.02
CA VAL A 128 8.52 17.31 -6.49
C VAL A 128 9.76 17.63 -7.32
N ASN A 129 10.78 18.19 -6.66
CA ASN A 129 12.08 18.38 -7.28
C ASN A 129 12.88 17.08 -7.17
N LEU A 130 13.19 16.48 -8.31
CA LEU A 130 13.85 15.19 -8.40
C LEU A 130 15.38 15.34 -8.27
N ALA A 131 16.05 14.29 -7.83
CA ALA A 131 17.52 14.27 -7.66
C ALA A 131 18.28 14.54 -8.97
N ASN A 132 17.73 14.20 -10.13
CA ASN A 132 18.28 14.46 -11.44
C ASN A 132 18.01 15.89 -11.97
N ARG A 133 17.56 16.82 -11.09
CA ARG A 133 17.21 18.22 -11.38
C ARG A 133 15.97 18.41 -12.28
N LYS A 134 15.24 17.35 -12.58
CA LYS A 134 13.91 17.44 -13.19
C LYS A 134 12.85 17.71 -12.13
N THR A 135 11.67 18.08 -12.57
CA THR A 135 10.52 18.34 -11.71
C THR A 135 9.36 17.44 -12.12
N LEU A 136 8.73 16.79 -11.14
CA LEU A 136 7.48 16.08 -11.33
C LEU A 136 6.35 16.91 -10.70
N THR A 137 5.37 17.28 -11.51
CA THR A 137 4.14 17.95 -11.05
C THR A 137 3.02 16.93 -10.99
N ILE A 138 2.44 16.73 -9.82
CA ILE A 138 1.28 15.86 -9.61
C ILE A 138 0.05 16.72 -9.53
N LEU A 139 -0.98 16.38 -10.30
CA LEU A 139 -2.24 17.11 -10.37
C LEU A 139 -3.42 16.18 -10.12
N ALA A 140 -4.41 16.65 -9.33
CA ALA A 140 -5.65 15.94 -9.09
C ALA A 140 -6.83 16.90 -9.02
N ASN A 141 -7.96 16.58 -9.65
CA ASN A 141 -9.15 17.42 -9.62
C ASN A 141 -9.96 17.21 -8.34
N ASN A 142 -10.06 18.26 -7.54
CA ASN A 142 -10.88 18.31 -6.32
C ASN A 142 -10.72 17.07 -5.40
N PRO A 143 -9.50 16.74 -4.96
CA PRO A 143 -9.24 15.53 -4.16
C PRO A 143 -9.87 15.60 -2.76
N LYS A 144 -10.29 16.76 -2.29
CA LYS A 144 -11.05 16.89 -1.03
C LYS A 144 -12.41 16.20 -1.09
N LYS A 145 -13.04 16.16 -2.26
CA LYS A 145 -14.34 15.55 -2.48
C LYS A 145 -14.23 14.21 -3.21
N ASN A 146 -13.33 14.14 -4.18
CA ASN A 146 -13.19 12.99 -5.07
C ASN A 146 -12.10 12.05 -4.54
N VAL A 147 -12.47 10.79 -4.31
CA VAL A 147 -11.56 9.78 -3.74
C VAL A 147 -11.12 8.76 -4.78
N TYR A 148 -11.90 8.54 -5.82
CA TYR A 148 -11.71 7.41 -6.73
C TYR A 148 -11.09 7.81 -8.06
N ILE A 149 -10.05 7.09 -8.47
CA ILE A 149 -9.34 7.33 -9.72
C ILE A 149 -10.17 6.81 -10.89
N THR A 150 -10.45 7.69 -11.85
CA THR A 150 -11.08 7.32 -13.13
C THR A 150 -10.09 7.27 -14.27
N LYS A 151 -9.01 8.08 -14.21
CA LYS A 151 -7.96 8.13 -15.22
C LYS A 151 -6.64 8.58 -14.59
N VAL A 152 -5.53 8.03 -15.07
CA VAL A 152 -4.18 8.50 -14.76
C VAL A 152 -3.44 8.75 -16.07
N GLU A 153 -2.68 9.82 -16.14
CA GLU A 153 -1.85 10.18 -17.30
C GLU A 153 -0.48 10.64 -16.83
N LEU A 154 0.58 10.19 -17.50
CA LEU A 154 1.93 10.72 -17.36
C LEU A 154 2.31 11.41 -18.67
N ASN A 155 2.58 12.71 -18.60
CA ASN A 155 2.94 13.51 -19.78
C ASN A 155 1.93 13.38 -20.94
N GLY A 156 0.63 13.28 -20.60
CA GLY A 156 -0.48 13.11 -21.55
C GLY A 156 -0.66 11.67 -22.07
N GLN A 157 0.16 10.73 -21.66
CA GLN A 157 0.00 9.31 -21.99
C GLN A 157 -0.78 8.58 -20.91
N PRO A 158 -1.80 7.78 -21.23
CA PRO A 158 -2.60 7.07 -20.24
C PRO A 158 -1.77 5.99 -19.53
N ILE A 159 -2.07 5.83 -18.22
CA ILE A 159 -1.58 4.74 -17.37
C ILE A 159 -2.81 3.96 -16.91
N ASP A 160 -3.03 2.79 -17.49
CA ASP A 160 -4.21 1.94 -17.22
C ASP A 160 -3.95 0.89 -16.13
N VAL A 161 -2.69 0.78 -15.67
CA VAL A 161 -2.26 -0.10 -14.59
C VAL A 161 -2.35 0.60 -13.21
N ASN A 162 -2.23 -0.17 -12.13
CA ASN A 162 -2.28 0.34 -10.75
C ASN A 162 -0.89 0.69 -10.19
N PHE A 163 0.08 0.92 -11.04
CA PHE A 163 1.43 1.28 -10.63
C PHE A 163 2.10 2.22 -11.63
N ILE A 164 3.17 2.86 -11.18
CA ILE A 164 4.09 3.64 -11.98
C ILE A 164 5.51 3.22 -11.64
N THR A 165 6.39 3.14 -12.64
CA THR A 165 7.78 2.74 -12.38
C THR A 165 8.64 3.90 -11.90
N TYR A 166 9.70 3.59 -11.16
CA TYR A 166 10.72 4.56 -10.76
C TYR A 166 11.29 5.33 -11.95
N ALA A 167 11.58 4.63 -13.06
CA ALA A 167 12.08 5.26 -14.28
C ALA A 167 11.11 6.32 -14.82
N GLN A 168 9.82 6.00 -14.91
CA GLN A 168 8.78 6.93 -15.32
C GLN A 168 8.69 8.15 -14.40
N LEU A 169 8.73 7.96 -13.08
CA LEU A 169 8.74 9.07 -12.11
C LEU A 169 9.96 9.97 -12.31
N MET A 170 11.13 9.38 -12.54
CA MET A 170 12.39 10.11 -12.74
C MET A 170 12.50 10.83 -14.09
N GLU A 171 11.62 10.56 -15.04
CA GLU A 171 11.50 11.37 -16.26
C GLU A 171 11.00 12.78 -15.94
N GLY A 172 10.25 12.94 -14.85
CA GLY A 172 9.60 14.18 -14.47
C GLY A 172 8.43 14.54 -15.41
N GLY A 173 8.03 15.80 -15.36
CA GLY A 173 6.90 16.29 -16.15
C GLY A 173 5.62 16.33 -15.34
N GLU A 174 4.50 15.85 -15.88
CA GLU A 174 3.18 15.94 -15.27
C GLU A 174 2.55 14.55 -15.08
N LEU A 175 2.24 14.21 -13.83
CA LEU A 175 1.40 13.05 -13.47
C LEU A 175 0.02 13.58 -13.08
N ARG A 176 -1.00 13.26 -13.88
CA ARG A 176 -2.36 13.78 -13.72
C ARG A 176 -3.32 12.67 -13.33
N PHE A 177 -4.04 12.88 -12.24
CA PHE A 177 -5.14 12.04 -11.78
C PHE A 177 -6.48 12.71 -12.07
N THR A 178 -7.37 12.03 -12.77
CA THR A 178 -8.78 12.40 -12.87
C THR A 178 -9.56 11.59 -11.85
N LEU A 179 -10.26 12.28 -10.95
CA LEU A 179 -10.92 11.68 -9.81
C LEU A 179 -12.44 11.86 -9.87
N SER A 180 -13.17 10.93 -9.23
CA SER A 180 -14.62 10.91 -9.04
C SER A 180 -14.97 10.73 -7.56
N ASP A 181 -16.19 11.11 -7.20
CA ASP A 181 -16.81 10.82 -5.89
C ASP A 181 -17.43 9.43 -5.81
N LYS A 182 -17.41 8.66 -6.92
CA LYS A 182 -17.93 7.29 -6.99
C LYS A 182 -16.82 6.30 -7.37
N PRO A 183 -16.83 5.09 -6.77
CA PRO A 183 -15.88 4.05 -7.11
C PRO A 183 -15.89 3.72 -8.60
N ASN A 184 -14.72 3.59 -9.20
CA ASN A 184 -14.55 3.05 -10.54
C ASN A 184 -14.19 1.56 -10.43
N MET A 185 -15.13 0.69 -10.78
CA MET A 185 -14.98 -0.76 -10.71
C MET A 185 -14.52 -1.40 -12.03
N GLU A 186 -14.07 -0.59 -12.98
CA GLU A 186 -13.63 -1.05 -14.31
C GLU A 186 -12.13 -0.83 -14.52
N ARG A 187 -11.57 0.28 -13.98
CA ARG A 187 -10.16 0.61 -14.11
C ARG A 187 -9.28 -0.25 -13.21
N GLY A 188 -8.23 -0.83 -13.77
CA GLY A 188 -7.18 -1.51 -13.00
C GLY A 188 -7.61 -2.82 -12.36
N VAL A 189 -8.66 -3.47 -12.86
CA VAL A 189 -9.21 -4.71 -12.28
C VAL A 189 -8.56 -5.98 -12.85
N SER A 190 -7.90 -5.88 -13.99
CA SER A 190 -7.27 -7.04 -14.62
C SER A 190 -5.96 -7.44 -13.89
N SER A 191 -5.52 -8.68 -14.08
CA SER A 191 -4.26 -9.17 -13.49
C SER A 191 -3.04 -8.41 -14.02
N GLU A 192 -3.07 -7.98 -15.28
CA GLU A 192 -1.99 -7.22 -15.92
C GLU A 192 -1.86 -5.81 -15.31
N ALA A 193 -2.95 -5.28 -14.76
CA ALA A 193 -2.95 -3.98 -14.09
C ALA A 193 -2.36 -4.02 -12.68
N SER A 194 -2.16 -5.19 -12.10
CA SER A 194 -1.60 -5.37 -10.77
C SER A 194 -0.13 -4.98 -10.72
N PRO A 195 0.36 -4.37 -9.61
CA PRO A 195 1.78 -4.17 -9.40
C PRO A 195 2.56 -5.49 -9.35
N TYR A 196 3.88 -5.39 -9.33
CA TYR A 196 4.77 -6.54 -9.28
C TYR A 196 4.43 -7.51 -8.15
N SER A 197 4.38 -8.80 -8.52
CA SER A 197 4.33 -9.93 -7.59
C SER A 197 5.22 -11.04 -8.14
N TYR A 198 5.97 -11.73 -7.28
CA TYR A 198 6.98 -12.70 -7.70
C TYR A 198 6.39 -13.86 -8.51
N THR A 199 5.30 -14.47 -8.04
CA THR A 199 4.64 -15.60 -8.73
C THR A 199 3.64 -15.17 -9.79
N LYS A 200 3.07 -13.99 -9.69
CA LYS A 200 2.15 -13.36 -10.65
C LYS A 200 1.23 -14.36 -11.37
N ASP A 201 0.19 -14.86 -10.96
CA ASP A 201 -0.75 -15.81 -11.59
C ASP A 201 -0.20 -17.24 -11.88
N GLU A 202 1.06 -17.53 -11.60
CA GLU A 202 1.59 -18.89 -11.64
C GLU A 202 1.10 -19.69 -10.44
N VAL A 203 0.81 -20.98 -10.66
CA VAL A 203 0.42 -21.88 -9.56
C VAL A 203 1.65 -22.14 -8.68
N VAL A 204 1.60 -21.69 -7.43
CA VAL A 204 2.65 -21.97 -6.45
C VAL A 204 2.49 -23.40 -5.95
N SER A 205 3.41 -24.25 -6.31
CA SER A 205 3.60 -25.53 -5.64
C SER A 205 4.29 -25.30 -4.30
N ILE A 206 3.55 -25.39 -3.20
CA ILE A 206 4.14 -25.29 -1.87
C ILE A 206 4.72 -26.66 -1.53
N PRO A 207 6.06 -26.80 -1.42
CA PRO A 207 6.63 -28.02 -0.89
C PRO A 207 6.13 -28.21 0.55
N TYR A 208 5.68 -29.39 0.88
CA TYR A 208 5.37 -29.72 2.27
C TYR A 208 6.63 -29.53 3.10
N VAL A 209 6.60 -28.53 3.97
CA VAL A 209 7.67 -28.29 4.93
C VAL A 209 7.15 -28.75 6.28
N ASP A 210 7.86 -29.64 6.92
CA ASP A 210 7.61 -29.99 8.32
C ASP A 210 7.90 -28.76 9.20
N THR A 211 6.86 -27.99 9.43
CA THR A 211 6.94 -26.74 10.20
C THR A 211 7.44 -26.94 11.62
N VAL A 212 7.23 -28.12 12.20
CA VAL A 212 7.70 -28.46 13.55
C VAL A 212 9.21 -28.61 13.56
N SER A 213 9.77 -29.33 12.61
CA SER A 213 11.22 -29.50 12.47
C SER A 213 11.92 -28.17 12.19
N TYR A 214 11.34 -27.33 11.32
CA TYR A 214 11.91 -26.02 11.00
C TYR A 214 11.89 -25.05 12.19
N THR A 215 10.78 -24.99 12.91
CA THR A 215 10.65 -24.13 14.10
C THR A 215 11.62 -24.56 15.19
N HIS A 216 11.79 -25.87 15.38
CA HIS A 216 12.74 -26.42 16.35
C HIS A 216 14.19 -26.09 16.02
N LEU A 217 14.59 -26.20 14.77
CA LEU A 217 15.94 -25.84 14.30
C LEU A 217 16.21 -24.33 14.49
N ARG A 218 15.27 -23.45 14.17
CA ARG A 218 15.42 -22.03 14.40
C ARG A 218 15.53 -21.65 15.88
N ALA A 219 14.73 -22.26 16.73
CA ALA A 219 14.83 -22.04 18.18
C ALA A 219 16.19 -22.47 18.73
N HIS A 220 16.75 -23.55 18.22
CA HIS A 220 18.08 -24.04 18.60
C HIS A 220 19.22 -23.12 18.12
N GLU A 221 19.13 -22.62 16.90
CA GLU A 221 20.12 -21.67 16.35
C GLU A 221 20.12 -20.35 17.10
N THR A 222 18.94 -19.83 17.44
CA THR A 222 18.82 -18.55 18.17
C THR A 222 19.42 -18.65 19.56
N LEU A 223 19.31 -19.80 20.23
CA LEU A 223 19.92 -20.04 21.55
C LEU A 223 21.46 -20.20 21.47
N ARG A 224 22.01 -20.64 20.37
CA ARG A 224 23.47 -20.77 20.19
C ARG A 224 24.18 -19.44 19.94
N HIS A 225 23.47 -18.44 19.47
CA HIS A 225 24.04 -17.10 19.20
C HIS A 225 23.86 -16.11 20.36
N LEU A 226 23.23 -16.53 21.45
CA LEU A 226 23.02 -15.70 22.66
C LEU A 226 23.92 -16.11 23.83
N VAL A 227 24.93 -16.97 23.62
CA VAL A 227 25.94 -17.34 24.63
C VAL A 227 27.32 -16.92 24.16
#